data_22a7097ab961cdee1f42a0233d054d3b
#
_entry.id   22a7097ab961cdee1f42a0233d054d3b
#
_cell.length_a   1.000
_cell.length_b   1.000
_cell.length_c   1.000
_cell.angle_alpha   90.00
_cell.angle_beta   90.00
_cell.angle_gamma   90.00
#
_symmetry.space_group_name_H-M   'P 1'
#
loop_
_entity.id
_entity.type
_entity.pdbx_description
1 polymer ?
#
loop_
_entity_poly.entity_id
_entity_poly.type
_entity_poly.pdbx_seq_one_letter_code
_entity_poly.pdbx_strand_id
1 'polypeptide(L)'
;DSSDIVKQNNTVGELPEVNLHTKPDADQLSKLKSQNEDFVHKRVLYGRNINQPLMKNVKGVVLLHQTSIPENAFMENRLLNFVHCPRVKHIGDHAFQECYFLRSIHSNLVETIGNSSFTLCTSLSKINTRKVTSLQPRSFDSCCSLIELQFDVLEEVPDHCFTDCLLLLQIVGENIRQVSPNAFDKDEEDSEQESNVVNIVTNKIAFGEYEGYKVGPKLNIGEVLFEQFEERNLVLQRIKKVKMLSQIIMNEQSSLQKVKQE
;
A
#
# COMPACT_ATOMS: atom_id res chain seq x y z
N ASP A 1 32.50 4.37 9.45
CA ASP A 1 32.77 5.55 8.63
C ASP A 1 31.70 5.69 7.55
N SER A 2 30.62 6.36 7.94
CA SER A 2 29.47 6.60 7.05
C SER A 2 29.71 7.75 6.05
N SER A 3 30.83 8.44 6.15
CA SER A 3 31.24 9.55 5.27
C SER A 3 31.81 9.09 3.93
N ASP A 4 32.42 7.90 3.87
CA ASP A 4 33.08 7.41 2.67
C ASP A 4 32.12 6.77 1.66
N ILE A 5 31.00 6.20 2.13
CA ILE A 5 29.96 5.65 1.25
C ILE A 5 29.22 6.78 0.50
N VAL A 6 29.09 7.95 1.11
CA VAL A 6 28.44 9.13 0.48
C VAL A 6 29.32 9.77 -0.59
N LYS A 7 30.68 9.64 -0.48
CA LYS A 7 31.60 10.27 -1.44
C LYS A 7 31.77 9.49 -2.75
N GLN A 8 31.50 8.19 -2.77
CA GLN A 8 31.57 7.40 -4.01
C GLN A 8 30.37 7.62 -4.96
N ASN A 9 29.27 8.22 -4.47
CA ASN A 9 28.05 8.43 -5.26
C ASN A 9 27.98 9.76 -6.03
N ASN A 10 29.06 10.59 -6.01
CA ASN A 10 29.04 11.92 -6.64
C ASN A 10 29.36 11.92 -8.14
N THR A 11 29.54 10.77 -8.79
CA THR A 11 29.87 10.67 -10.21
C THR A 11 28.73 10.19 -11.09
N VAL A 12 27.59 9.86 -10.52
CA VAL A 12 26.37 9.50 -11.29
C VAL A 12 25.59 10.78 -11.56
N GLY A 13 25.39 11.10 -12.82
CA GLY A 13 24.65 12.30 -13.25
C GLY A 13 23.32 12.44 -12.50
N GLU A 14 22.87 13.68 -12.31
CA GLU A 14 21.65 13.99 -11.56
C GLU A 14 20.48 13.13 -12.06
N LEU A 15 20.08 12.18 -11.23
CA LEU A 15 18.87 11.41 -11.49
C LEU A 15 17.65 12.30 -11.24
N PRO A 16 16.62 12.20 -12.09
CA PRO A 16 15.40 13.00 -11.91
C PRO A 16 14.80 12.75 -10.53
N GLU A 17 14.21 13.80 -9.96
CA GLU A 17 13.49 13.69 -8.69
C GLU A 17 12.39 12.64 -8.80
N VAL A 18 12.49 11.58 -7.99
CA VAL A 18 11.42 10.61 -7.85
C VAL A 18 10.48 11.11 -6.77
N ASN A 19 9.23 11.35 -7.12
CA ASN A 19 8.21 11.63 -6.13
C ASN A 19 8.05 10.39 -5.24
N LEU A 20 8.33 10.53 -3.95
CA LEU A 20 8.33 9.42 -2.97
C LEU A 20 6.98 8.72 -2.81
N HIS A 21 5.92 9.29 -3.37
CA HIS A 21 4.55 8.77 -3.27
C HIS A 21 4.01 8.22 -4.59
N THR A 22 4.76 8.34 -5.68
CA THR A 22 4.32 7.90 -7.01
C THR A 22 5.26 6.84 -7.57
N LYS A 23 4.69 5.95 -8.37
CA LYS A 23 5.43 5.01 -9.18
C LYS A 23 6.40 5.77 -10.10
N PRO A 24 7.66 5.34 -10.25
CA PRO A 24 8.60 5.96 -11.21
C PRO A 24 8.01 6.00 -12.61
N ASP A 25 8.23 7.11 -13.32
CA ASP A 25 7.80 7.24 -14.71
C ASP A 25 8.66 6.38 -15.69
N ALA A 26 8.23 6.31 -16.94
CA ALA A 26 8.88 5.47 -17.95
C ALA A 26 10.32 5.90 -18.22
N ASP A 27 10.63 7.21 -18.21
CA ASP A 27 11.97 7.75 -18.44
C ASP A 27 12.90 7.44 -17.27
N GLN A 28 12.41 7.60 -16.05
CA GLN A 28 13.13 7.21 -14.83
C GLN A 28 13.46 5.72 -14.85
N LEU A 29 12.48 4.87 -15.20
CA LEU A 29 12.68 3.43 -15.30
C LEU A 29 13.67 3.03 -16.41
N SER A 30 13.68 3.74 -17.54
CA SER A 30 14.61 3.46 -18.63
C SER A 30 16.07 3.76 -18.21
N LYS A 31 16.29 4.89 -17.53
CA LYS A 31 17.61 5.25 -16.96
C LYS A 31 18.08 4.26 -15.92
N LEU A 32 17.16 3.76 -15.06
CA LEU A 32 17.47 2.74 -14.05
C LEU A 32 17.86 1.39 -14.67
N LYS A 33 17.22 1.00 -15.76
CA LYS A 33 17.51 -0.25 -16.46
C LYS A 33 18.92 -0.32 -17.05
N SER A 34 19.51 0.83 -17.38
CA SER A 34 20.86 0.93 -17.94
C SER A 34 21.98 0.90 -16.89
N GLN A 35 21.64 1.05 -15.60
CA GLN A 35 22.61 1.08 -14.51
C GLN A 35 22.93 -0.33 -14.00
N ASN A 36 24.21 -0.60 -13.76
CA ASN A 36 24.69 -1.93 -13.36
C ASN A 36 24.90 -2.09 -11.85
N GLU A 37 24.86 -1.01 -11.08
CA GLU A 37 25.18 -0.99 -9.65
C GLU A 37 23.98 -0.51 -8.83
N ASP A 38 23.88 -1.00 -7.59
CA ASP A 38 22.92 -0.54 -6.60
C ASP A 38 23.36 0.83 -6.06
N PHE A 39 22.44 1.76 -5.90
CA PHE A 39 22.74 3.10 -5.38
C PHE A 39 21.55 3.69 -4.63
N VAL A 40 21.82 4.68 -3.79
CA VAL A 40 20.79 5.45 -3.08
C VAL A 40 20.80 6.89 -3.57
N HIS A 41 19.63 7.38 -4.02
CA HIS A 41 19.43 8.78 -4.39
C HIS A 41 18.19 9.35 -3.67
N LYS A 42 18.34 10.52 -3.05
CA LYS A 42 17.25 11.20 -2.29
C LYS A 42 16.49 10.25 -1.34
N ARG A 43 17.22 9.35 -0.67
CA ARG A 43 16.69 8.31 0.22
C ARG A 43 15.84 7.24 -0.47
N VAL A 44 15.98 7.07 -1.77
CA VAL A 44 15.41 5.95 -2.52
C VAL A 44 16.54 5.02 -2.94
N LEU A 45 16.44 3.75 -2.57
CA LEU A 45 17.34 2.69 -3.01
C LEU A 45 16.90 2.22 -4.41
N TYR A 46 17.82 2.24 -5.34
CA TYR A 46 17.69 1.64 -6.66
C TYR A 46 18.62 0.43 -6.71
N GLY A 47 18.05 -0.76 -6.68
CA GLY A 47 18.87 -1.96 -6.51
C GLY A 47 18.47 -3.10 -7.43
N ARG A 48 19.46 -3.94 -7.74
CA ARG A 48 19.25 -5.24 -8.35
C ARG A 48 19.01 -6.30 -7.30
N ASN A 49 19.66 -6.15 -6.15
CA ASN A 49 19.55 -7.06 -5.03
C ASN A 49 19.14 -6.31 -3.76
N ILE A 50 18.61 -7.04 -2.79
CA ILE A 50 18.33 -6.50 -1.46
C ILE A 50 19.65 -6.44 -0.70
N ASN A 51 20.15 -5.24 -0.48
CA ASN A 51 21.41 -4.99 0.22
C ASN A 51 21.13 -4.27 1.56
N GLN A 52 21.28 -4.99 2.66
CA GLN A 52 21.01 -4.50 4.01
C GLN A 52 21.75 -3.22 4.39
N PRO A 53 23.05 -3.05 4.11
CA PRO A 53 23.77 -1.82 4.44
C PRO A 53 23.19 -0.57 3.74
N LEU A 54 22.75 -0.71 2.49
CA LEU A 54 22.16 0.40 1.71
C LEU A 54 20.71 0.70 2.12
N MET A 55 20.03 -0.22 2.77
CA MET A 55 18.62 -0.05 3.15
C MET A 55 18.42 0.81 4.40
N LYS A 56 19.46 1.10 5.16
CA LYS A 56 19.35 1.96 6.34
C LYS A 56 18.90 3.36 5.94
N ASN A 57 17.84 3.86 6.62
CA ASN A 57 17.30 5.21 6.42
C ASN A 57 16.72 5.50 5.03
N VAL A 58 16.39 4.50 4.22
CA VAL A 58 15.70 4.72 2.95
C VAL A 58 14.21 4.93 3.16
N LYS A 59 13.61 5.79 2.33
CA LYS A 59 12.15 6.04 2.31
C LYS A 59 11.45 5.31 1.17
N GLY A 60 12.19 4.86 0.19
CA GLY A 60 11.66 4.12 -0.94
C GLY A 60 12.66 3.12 -1.49
N VAL A 61 12.15 2.09 -2.12
CA VAL A 61 12.94 1.02 -2.73
C VAL A 61 12.43 0.71 -4.11
N VAL A 62 13.34 0.60 -5.09
CA VAL A 62 13.05 0.23 -6.47
C VAL A 62 13.87 -1.00 -6.84
N LEU A 63 13.22 -2.14 -7.03
CA LEU A 63 13.82 -3.44 -7.33
C LEU A 63 13.25 -3.96 -8.64
N LEU A 64 13.93 -3.71 -9.76
CA LEU A 64 13.40 -4.04 -11.09
C LEU A 64 13.57 -5.52 -11.47
N HIS A 65 14.51 -6.23 -10.84
CA HIS A 65 14.90 -7.58 -11.25
C HIS A 65 14.51 -8.67 -10.25
N GLN A 66 14.17 -8.30 -9.02
CA GLN A 66 13.79 -9.25 -7.98
C GLN A 66 12.47 -9.94 -8.29
N THR A 67 12.44 -11.25 -8.12
CA THR A 67 11.24 -12.08 -8.23
C THR A 67 10.67 -12.48 -6.87
N SER A 68 11.45 -12.29 -5.80
CA SER A 68 11.04 -12.54 -4.42
C SER A 68 11.62 -11.49 -3.47
N ILE A 69 10.89 -11.22 -2.40
CA ILE A 69 11.38 -10.49 -1.23
C ILE A 69 11.70 -11.55 -0.17
N PRO A 70 12.95 -11.67 0.29
CA PRO A 70 13.34 -12.63 1.32
C PRO A 70 12.65 -12.38 2.66
N GLU A 71 12.68 -13.40 3.52
CA GLU A 71 12.31 -13.30 4.92
C GLU A 71 13.08 -12.16 5.62
N ASN A 72 12.39 -11.40 6.48
CA ASN A 72 12.92 -10.27 7.26
C ASN A 72 13.60 -9.15 6.44
N ALA A 73 13.43 -9.11 5.11
CA ALA A 73 14.22 -8.23 4.23
C ALA A 73 14.14 -6.73 4.59
N PHE A 74 12.98 -6.26 5.00
CA PHE A 74 12.74 -4.85 5.37
C PHE A 74 12.15 -4.71 6.78
N MET A 75 12.24 -5.77 7.58
CA MET A 75 11.71 -5.77 8.95
C MET A 75 12.21 -4.54 9.72
N GLU A 76 11.30 -3.89 10.47
CA GLU A 76 11.56 -2.67 11.25
C GLU A 76 12.09 -1.45 10.45
N ASN A 77 11.96 -1.46 9.14
CA ASN A 77 12.31 -0.27 8.35
C ASN A 77 11.22 0.80 8.45
N ARG A 78 11.18 1.47 9.60
CA ARG A 78 10.13 2.42 10.00
C ARG A 78 10.02 3.64 9.07
N LEU A 79 11.00 3.93 8.24
CA LEU A 79 10.99 5.07 7.33
C LEU A 79 10.53 4.72 5.91
N LEU A 80 10.39 3.44 5.61
CA LEU A 80 10.01 2.96 4.28
C LEU A 80 8.58 3.38 3.95
N ASN A 81 8.40 4.07 2.82
CA ASN A 81 7.10 4.57 2.37
C ASN A 81 6.53 3.79 1.19
N PHE A 82 7.40 3.37 0.26
CA PHE A 82 6.96 2.59 -0.90
C PHE A 82 8.03 1.60 -1.35
N VAL A 83 7.57 0.53 -1.99
CA VAL A 83 8.42 -0.43 -2.70
C VAL A 83 7.89 -0.59 -4.11
N HIS A 84 8.75 -0.34 -5.12
CA HIS A 84 8.47 -0.62 -6.52
C HIS A 84 9.24 -1.88 -6.95
N CYS A 85 8.54 -2.97 -7.09
CA CYS A 85 9.11 -4.30 -7.37
C CYS A 85 8.24 -5.06 -8.39
N PRO A 86 8.23 -4.64 -9.67
CA PRO A 86 7.22 -5.06 -10.66
C PRO A 86 7.26 -6.55 -11.00
N ARG A 87 8.35 -7.26 -10.67
CA ARG A 87 8.53 -8.69 -10.97
C ARG A 87 8.38 -9.61 -9.76
N VAL A 88 8.19 -9.06 -8.57
CA VAL A 88 8.06 -9.85 -7.35
C VAL A 88 6.77 -10.65 -7.36
N LYS A 89 6.91 -11.95 -7.11
CA LYS A 89 5.86 -12.95 -6.98
C LYS A 89 5.70 -13.45 -5.54
N HIS A 90 6.79 -13.51 -4.79
CA HIS A 90 6.83 -14.09 -3.45
C HIS A 90 7.33 -13.07 -2.44
N ILE A 91 6.55 -12.86 -1.38
CA ILE A 91 6.92 -12.04 -0.24
C ILE A 91 7.12 -12.98 0.93
N GLY A 92 8.33 -13.01 1.49
CA GLY A 92 8.73 -13.90 2.56
C GLY A 92 8.15 -13.51 3.91
N ASP A 93 8.35 -14.38 4.90
CA ASP A 93 7.88 -14.19 6.27
C ASP A 93 8.52 -12.94 6.88
N HIS A 94 7.74 -12.16 7.63
CA HIS A 94 8.18 -10.93 8.31
C HIS A 94 8.85 -9.89 7.40
N ALA A 95 8.71 -10.00 6.07
CA ALA A 95 9.48 -9.21 5.12
C ALA A 95 9.34 -7.70 5.31
N PHE A 96 8.18 -7.21 5.72
CA PHE A 96 7.87 -5.81 5.98
C PHE A 96 7.30 -5.58 7.39
N GLN A 97 7.47 -6.53 8.31
CA GLN A 97 6.98 -6.38 9.67
C GLN A 97 7.48 -5.06 10.29
N GLU A 98 6.60 -4.33 10.97
CA GLU A 98 6.87 -3.02 11.60
C GLU A 98 7.34 -1.91 10.62
N CYS A 99 6.99 -2.02 9.36
CA CYS A 99 7.17 -0.91 8.41
C CYS A 99 5.99 0.08 8.53
N TYR A 100 5.86 0.77 9.66
CA TYR A 100 4.71 1.62 10.01
C TYR A 100 4.32 2.65 8.94
N PHE A 101 5.27 3.22 8.21
CA PHE A 101 5.03 4.24 7.18
C PHE A 101 4.93 3.68 5.76
N LEU A 102 4.98 2.36 5.59
CA LEU A 102 4.82 1.73 4.27
C LEU A 102 3.39 1.95 3.75
N ARG A 103 3.25 2.71 2.67
CA ARG A 103 1.96 3.07 2.08
C ARG A 103 1.60 2.23 0.86
N SER A 104 2.60 1.80 0.10
CA SER A 104 2.33 1.10 -1.15
C SER A 104 3.39 0.11 -1.55
N ILE A 105 2.92 -1.03 -2.07
CA ILE A 105 3.70 -2.04 -2.78
C ILE A 105 3.27 -2.03 -4.25
N HIS A 106 4.18 -1.71 -5.14
CA HIS A 106 3.92 -1.67 -6.58
C HIS A 106 4.46 -2.93 -7.26
N SER A 107 3.70 -4.00 -7.17
CA SER A 107 3.83 -5.22 -7.98
C SER A 107 2.46 -5.67 -8.46
N ASN A 108 2.39 -6.21 -9.67
CA ASN A 108 1.16 -6.80 -10.22
C ASN A 108 1.27 -8.33 -10.35
N LEU A 109 2.29 -8.92 -9.76
CA LEU A 109 2.61 -10.34 -9.93
C LEU A 109 2.68 -11.11 -8.61
N VAL A 110 2.34 -10.50 -7.47
CA VAL A 110 2.39 -11.18 -6.17
C VAL A 110 1.46 -12.38 -6.17
N GLU A 111 2.03 -13.55 -5.92
CA GLU A 111 1.37 -14.84 -5.88
C GLU A 111 1.30 -15.40 -4.45
N THR A 112 2.32 -15.15 -3.63
CA THR A 112 2.35 -15.63 -2.24
C THR A 112 2.78 -14.55 -1.27
N ILE A 113 2.13 -14.53 -0.11
CA ILE A 113 2.41 -13.59 0.98
C ILE A 113 2.66 -14.41 2.25
N GLY A 114 3.86 -14.25 2.81
CA GLY A 114 4.35 -15.03 3.95
C GLY A 114 3.72 -14.66 5.29
N ASN A 115 4.08 -15.44 6.31
CA ASN A 115 3.61 -15.23 7.68
C ASN A 115 4.06 -13.85 8.20
N SER A 116 3.15 -13.12 8.84
CA SER A 116 3.42 -11.81 9.45
C SER A 116 4.14 -10.81 8.53
N SER A 117 4.08 -11.00 7.21
CA SER A 117 4.91 -10.23 6.27
C SER A 117 4.61 -8.74 6.26
N PHE A 118 3.37 -8.32 6.57
CA PHE A 118 2.96 -6.92 6.70
C PHE A 118 2.43 -6.59 8.09
N THR A 119 2.69 -7.41 9.10
CA THR A 119 2.26 -7.12 10.48
C THR A 119 2.74 -5.72 10.89
N LEU A 120 1.83 -4.91 11.46
CA LEU A 120 2.08 -3.52 11.87
C LEU A 120 2.47 -2.56 10.72
N CYS A 121 2.10 -2.87 9.48
CA CYS A 121 2.17 -1.91 8.37
C CYS A 121 0.97 -0.95 8.40
N THR A 122 0.84 -0.17 9.47
CA THR A 122 -0.36 0.63 9.79
C THR A 122 -0.77 1.64 8.72
N SER A 123 0.17 2.10 7.88
CA SER A 123 -0.10 3.04 6.77
C SER A 123 -0.35 2.34 5.43
N LEU A 124 -0.29 1.01 5.34
CA LEU A 124 -0.44 0.29 4.08
C LEU A 124 -1.86 0.45 3.54
N SER A 125 -1.96 1.09 2.38
CA SER A 125 -3.25 1.37 1.73
C SER A 125 -3.32 0.90 0.27
N LYS A 126 -2.17 0.53 -0.33
CA LYS A 126 -2.09 0.14 -1.74
C LYS A 126 -1.20 -1.08 -1.94
N ILE A 127 -1.81 -2.20 -2.23
CA ILE A 127 -1.17 -3.44 -2.65
C ILE A 127 -2.08 -4.13 -3.67
N ASN A 128 -1.51 -4.71 -4.71
CA ASN A 128 -2.28 -5.51 -5.67
C ASN A 128 -2.22 -6.98 -5.27
N THR A 129 -3.34 -7.52 -4.82
CA THR A 129 -3.50 -8.89 -4.33
C THR A 129 -4.24 -9.81 -5.30
N ARG A 130 -4.59 -9.34 -6.49
CA ARG A 130 -5.44 -10.10 -7.44
C ARG A 130 -4.90 -11.48 -7.80
N LYS A 131 -3.57 -11.61 -7.92
CA LYS A 131 -2.91 -12.87 -8.28
C LYS A 131 -2.47 -13.71 -7.08
N VAL A 132 -2.76 -13.26 -5.86
CA VAL A 132 -2.39 -14.00 -4.67
C VAL A 132 -3.18 -15.28 -4.60
N THR A 133 -2.46 -16.40 -4.58
CA THR A 133 -2.99 -17.75 -4.46
C THR A 133 -2.87 -18.28 -3.04
N SER A 134 -1.93 -17.74 -2.24
CA SER A 134 -1.67 -18.18 -0.88
C SER A 134 -1.34 -17.00 0.02
N LEU A 135 -2.09 -16.90 1.11
CA LEU A 135 -1.79 -16.08 2.28
C LEU A 135 -1.31 -16.99 3.40
N GLN A 136 -0.41 -16.49 4.23
CA GLN A 136 -0.04 -17.14 5.47
C GLN A 136 -0.66 -16.43 6.68
N PRO A 137 -0.76 -17.06 7.84
CA PRO A 137 -1.31 -16.43 9.03
C PRO A 137 -0.66 -15.08 9.35
N ARG A 138 -1.43 -14.16 9.90
CA ARG A 138 -1.00 -12.80 10.30
C ARG A 138 -0.39 -11.95 9.19
N SER A 139 -0.58 -12.32 7.91
CA SER A 139 0.10 -11.63 6.80
C SER A 139 -0.23 -10.15 6.68
N PHE A 140 -1.41 -9.70 7.11
CA PHE A 140 -1.84 -8.30 7.16
C PHE A 140 -2.31 -7.84 8.54
N ASP A 141 -1.88 -8.51 9.58
CA ASP A 141 -2.20 -8.14 10.96
C ASP A 141 -1.86 -6.67 11.24
N SER A 142 -2.76 -5.92 11.86
CA SER A 142 -2.64 -4.50 12.19
C SER A 142 -2.36 -3.57 10.99
N CYS A 143 -2.85 -3.95 9.81
CA CYS A 143 -2.82 -3.08 8.62
C CYS A 143 -4.00 -2.11 8.62
N CYS A 144 -4.00 -1.15 9.55
CA CYS A 144 -5.14 -0.28 9.86
C CYS A 144 -5.62 0.63 8.71
N SER A 145 -4.82 0.84 7.65
CA SER A 145 -5.19 1.72 6.52
C SER A 145 -5.72 0.98 5.28
N LEU A 146 -5.83 -0.34 5.32
CA LEU A 146 -6.48 -1.11 4.26
C LEU A 146 -7.99 -0.89 4.31
N ILE A 147 -8.62 -0.66 3.14
CA ILE A 147 -10.07 -0.43 3.04
C ILE A 147 -10.74 -1.55 2.25
N GLU A 148 -10.15 -1.92 1.13
CA GLU A 148 -10.63 -2.98 0.25
C GLU A 148 -9.47 -3.79 -0.29
N LEU A 149 -9.63 -5.11 -0.33
CA LEU A 149 -8.71 -6.03 -1.00
C LEU A 149 -9.45 -6.84 -2.06
N GLN A 150 -8.78 -7.13 -3.17
CA GLN A 150 -9.32 -7.97 -4.23
C GLN A 150 -8.41 -9.16 -4.49
N PHE A 151 -8.99 -10.37 -4.44
CA PHE A 151 -8.34 -11.64 -4.71
C PHE A 151 -9.09 -12.37 -5.81
N ASP A 152 -8.48 -12.49 -7.00
CA ASP A 152 -9.15 -13.17 -8.12
C ASP A 152 -9.01 -14.70 -8.06
N VAL A 153 -8.01 -15.21 -7.32
CA VAL A 153 -7.66 -16.65 -7.30
C VAL A 153 -7.52 -17.27 -5.90
N LEU A 154 -7.52 -16.48 -4.84
CA LEU A 154 -7.41 -16.97 -3.47
C LEU A 154 -8.62 -17.84 -3.09
N GLU A 155 -8.37 -18.99 -2.45
CA GLU A 155 -9.40 -19.92 -2.02
C GLU A 155 -9.64 -19.89 -0.51
N GLU A 156 -8.64 -19.59 0.29
CA GLU A 156 -8.69 -19.66 1.74
C GLU A 156 -8.11 -18.39 2.39
N VAL A 157 -8.80 -17.88 3.41
CA VAL A 157 -8.32 -16.82 4.29
C VAL A 157 -7.90 -17.44 5.60
N PRO A 158 -6.60 -17.40 5.96
CA PRO A 158 -6.06 -18.08 7.14
C PRO A 158 -6.35 -17.33 8.45
N ASP A 159 -5.95 -17.96 9.56
CA ASP A 159 -6.07 -17.41 10.92
C ASP A 159 -5.34 -16.08 11.07
N HIS A 160 -5.95 -15.16 11.81
CA HIS A 160 -5.39 -13.87 12.20
C HIS A 160 -4.84 -13.03 11.04
N CYS A 161 -5.27 -13.34 9.80
CA CYS A 161 -4.72 -12.70 8.61
C CYS A 161 -4.98 -11.19 8.58
N PHE A 162 -6.10 -10.74 9.14
CA PHE A 162 -6.57 -9.36 9.15
C PHE A 162 -6.93 -8.89 10.57
N THR A 163 -6.29 -9.45 11.60
CA THR A 163 -6.42 -8.95 12.98
C THR A 163 -6.18 -7.45 12.99
N ASP A 164 -6.98 -6.69 13.72
CA ASP A 164 -6.89 -5.22 13.89
C ASP A 164 -6.79 -4.40 12.58
N CYS A 165 -7.31 -4.93 11.48
CA CYS A 165 -7.47 -4.15 10.25
C CYS A 165 -8.68 -3.20 10.36
N LEU A 166 -8.58 -2.15 11.18
CA LEU A 166 -9.68 -1.31 11.64
C LEU A 166 -10.50 -0.64 10.53
N LEU A 167 -9.91 -0.34 9.38
CA LEU A 167 -10.59 0.31 8.25
C LEU A 167 -10.97 -0.66 7.13
N LEU A 168 -10.71 -1.96 7.29
CA LEU A 168 -11.06 -2.95 6.26
C LEU A 168 -12.57 -3.14 6.20
N LEU A 169 -13.18 -2.73 5.09
CA LEU A 169 -14.63 -2.80 4.88
C LEU A 169 -15.05 -4.00 4.05
N GLN A 170 -14.24 -4.38 3.04
CA GLN A 170 -14.57 -5.54 2.23
C GLN A 170 -13.37 -6.23 1.60
N ILE A 171 -13.57 -7.53 1.38
CA ILE A 171 -12.70 -8.39 0.58
C ILE A 171 -13.52 -8.95 -0.58
N VAL A 172 -13.05 -8.72 -1.82
CA VAL A 172 -13.67 -9.25 -3.03
C VAL A 172 -12.85 -10.45 -3.50
N GLY A 173 -13.46 -11.63 -3.51
CA GLY A 173 -12.77 -12.86 -3.93
C GLY A 173 -13.76 -13.94 -4.35
N GLU A 174 -14.06 -14.05 -5.64
CA GLU A 174 -15.06 -15.00 -6.17
C GLU A 174 -14.72 -16.47 -5.88
N ASN A 175 -13.43 -16.78 -5.66
CA ASN A 175 -12.95 -18.13 -5.41
C ASN A 175 -12.79 -18.46 -3.92
N ILE A 176 -12.97 -17.51 -3.02
CA ILE A 176 -12.87 -17.75 -1.56
C ILE A 176 -13.99 -18.69 -1.14
N ARG A 177 -13.60 -19.86 -0.64
CA ARG A 177 -14.49 -20.94 -0.19
C ARG A 177 -14.36 -21.22 1.30
N GLN A 178 -13.27 -20.77 1.92
CA GLN A 178 -13.01 -20.97 3.34
C GLN A 178 -12.41 -19.70 3.95
N VAL A 179 -12.94 -19.32 5.10
CA VAL A 179 -12.45 -18.20 5.90
C VAL A 179 -12.33 -18.72 7.34
N SER A 180 -11.15 -18.53 7.92
CA SER A 180 -10.97 -18.92 9.31
C SER A 180 -11.84 -18.06 10.22
N PRO A 181 -12.46 -18.65 11.26
CA PRO A 181 -13.20 -17.89 12.28
C PRO A 181 -12.37 -16.76 12.90
N ASN A 182 -11.07 -17.00 13.10
CA ASN A 182 -10.18 -16.04 13.75
C ASN A 182 -9.48 -15.08 12.73
N ALA A 183 -9.93 -15.06 11.46
CA ALA A 183 -9.26 -14.27 10.43
C ALA A 183 -9.28 -12.76 10.69
N PHE A 184 -10.31 -12.28 11.42
CA PHE A 184 -10.60 -10.87 11.69
C PHE A 184 -10.66 -10.57 13.20
N ASP A 185 -10.06 -11.39 14.02
CA ASP A 185 -10.03 -11.20 15.47
C ASP A 185 -9.45 -9.83 15.83
N LYS A 186 -9.77 -9.39 17.02
CA LYS A 186 -9.15 -8.24 17.67
C LYS A 186 -8.24 -8.73 18.76
N ASP A 187 -7.14 -8.06 19.00
CA ASP A 187 -6.39 -8.21 20.23
C ASP A 187 -7.25 -7.71 21.40
N GLU A 188 -7.32 -8.50 22.48
CA GLU A 188 -8.27 -8.33 23.60
C GLU A 188 -8.14 -6.97 24.35
N GLU A 189 -7.05 -6.23 24.15
CA GLU A 189 -6.78 -4.99 24.86
C GLU A 189 -7.60 -3.77 24.36
N ASP A 190 -8.13 -3.79 23.12
CA ASP A 190 -8.86 -2.68 22.50
C ASP A 190 -10.37 -2.94 22.32
N SER A 191 -11.00 -3.69 23.21
CA SER A 191 -12.38 -4.20 23.09
C SER A 191 -13.50 -3.14 23.11
N GLU A 192 -13.21 -1.85 23.35
CA GLU A 192 -14.24 -0.80 23.41
C GLU A 192 -14.63 -0.21 22.03
N GLN A 193 -13.87 -0.46 20.97
CA GLN A 193 -14.24 0.00 19.63
C GLN A 193 -15.12 -1.03 18.90
N GLU A 194 -16.32 -0.61 18.49
CA GLU A 194 -17.16 -1.41 17.60
C GLU A 194 -16.37 -1.78 16.34
N SER A 195 -16.14 -3.09 16.12
CA SER A 195 -15.46 -3.56 14.92
C SER A 195 -16.38 -3.37 13.70
N ASN A 196 -15.83 -2.82 12.63
CA ASN A 196 -16.46 -2.96 11.33
C ASN A 196 -16.51 -4.45 10.97
N VAL A 197 -17.70 -4.98 10.77
CA VAL A 197 -17.86 -6.35 10.26
C VAL A 197 -17.43 -6.36 8.80
N VAL A 198 -16.34 -7.07 8.48
CA VAL A 198 -15.78 -7.12 7.13
C VAL A 198 -16.76 -7.84 6.19
N ASN A 199 -17.08 -7.23 5.04
CA ASN A 199 -17.91 -7.83 4.02
C ASN A 199 -17.08 -8.66 3.03
N ILE A 200 -17.35 -9.96 2.94
CA ILE A 200 -16.72 -10.84 1.96
C ILE A 200 -17.65 -11.03 0.78
N VAL A 201 -17.16 -10.74 -0.41
CA VAL A 201 -17.88 -10.90 -1.67
C VAL A 201 -17.39 -12.17 -2.35
N THR A 202 -18.14 -13.24 -2.23
CA THR A 202 -17.84 -14.54 -2.85
C THR A 202 -19.14 -15.21 -3.28
N ASN A 203 -19.06 -16.14 -4.22
CA ASN A 203 -20.17 -17.00 -4.62
C ASN A 203 -20.02 -18.46 -4.11
N LYS A 204 -19.01 -18.73 -3.29
CA LYS A 204 -18.67 -20.07 -2.78
C LYS A 204 -19.15 -20.31 -1.35
N ILE A 205 -19.49 -19.26 -0.62
CA ILE A 205 -20.00 -19.30 0.74
C ILE A 205 -21.41 -18.71 0.71
N ALA A 206 -22.33 -19.27 1.48
CA ALA A 206 -23.71 -18.77 1.56
C ALA A 206 -23.74 -17.33 2.10
N PHE A 207 -24.68 -16.51 1.62
CA PHE A 207 -24.90 -15.18 2.18
C PHE A 207 -25.35 -15.30 3.64
N GLY A 208 -24.80 -14.46 4.50
CA GLY A 208 -25.12 -14.45 5.93
C GLY A 208 -24.07 -13.74 6.77
N GLU A 209 -24.33 -13.75 8.06
CA GLU A 209 -23.41 -13.27 9.09
C GLU A 209 -22.67 -14.44 9.70
N TYR A 210 -21.39 -14.27 9.90
CA TYR A 210 -20.45 -15.23 10.45
C TYR A 210 -19.68 -14.56 11.60
N GLU A 211 -18.93 -15.34 12.35
CA GLU A 211 -18.08 -14.80 13.39
C GLU A 211 -16.96 -13.95 12.77
N GLY A 212 -16.93 -12.66 13.11
CA GLY A 212 -15.94 -11.69 12.62
C GLY A 212 -16.18 -11.14 11.21
N TYR A 213 -17.06 -11.71 10.39
CA TYR A 213 -17.32 -11.24 9.03
C TYR A 213 -18.76 -11.51 8.57
N LYS A 214 -19.13 -10.93 7.43
CA LYS A 214 -20.38 -11.27 6.72
C LYS A 214 -20.12 -11.58 5.26
N VAL A 215 -20.98 -12.38 4.64
CA VAL A 215 -20.95 -12.64 3.20
C VAL A 215 -22.14 -11.96 2.56
N GLY A 216 -21.86 -11.04 1.63
CA GLY A 216 -22.91 -10.23 1.02
C GLY A 216 -22.52 -9.68 -0.35
N PRO A 217 -23.42 -8.87 -0.96
CA PRO A 217 -23.12 -8.23 -2.23
C PRO A 217 -21.97 -7.23 -2.10
N LYS A 218 -21.35 -6.91 -3.23
CA LYS A 218 -20.28 -5.90 -3.28
C LYS A 218 -20.80 -4.54 -2.84
N LEU A 219 -20.14 -3.94 -1.85
CA LEU A 219 -20.42 -2.61 -1.36
C LEU A 219 -19.80 -1.55 -2.29
N ASN A 220 -20.51 -0.44 -2.48
CA ASN A 220 -19.91 0.75 -3.06
C ASN A 220 -19.14 1.50 -1.97
N ILE A 221 -17.84 1.25 -1.87
CA ILE A 221 -16.99 1.81 -0.82
C ILE A 221 -17.08 3.34 -0.76
N GLY A 222 -17.26 4.02 -1.90
CA GLY A 222 -17.44 5.46 -1.94
C GLY A 222 -18.69 5.90 -1.16
N GLU A 223 -19.82 5.21 -1.32
CA GLU A 223 -21.06 5.49 -0.62
C GLU A 223 -20.95 5.15 0.87
N VAL A 224 -20.40 3.98 1.21
CA VAL A 224 -20.20 3.57 2.61
C VAL A 224 -19.34 4.57 3.38
N LEU A 225 -18.23 5.01 2.78
CA LEU A 225 -17.38 6.03 3.40
C LEU A 225 -18.09 7.38 3.51
N PHE A 226 -19.00 7.69 2.58
CA PHE A 226 -19.82 8.90 2.66
C PHE A 226 -20.83 8.85 3.82
N GLU A 227 -21.47 7.73 4.02
CA GLU A 227 -22.43 7.56 5.11
C GLU A 227 -21.77 7.59 6.49
N GLN A 228 -20.62 6.96 6.64
CA GLN A 228 -19.89 6.91 7.91
C GLN A 228 -19.20 8.22 8.32
N PHE A 229 -18.91 9.12 7.36
CA PHE A 229 -18.18 10.36 7.60
C PHE A 229 -18.91 11.59 7.06
N GLU A 230 -20.10 11.91 7.59
CA GLU A 230 -20.87 13.11 7.22
C GLU A 230 -20.04 14.40 7.31
N GLU A 231 -19.22 14.55 8.36
CA GLU A 231 -18.32 15.71 8.52
C GLU A 231 -17.29 15.80 7.38
N ARG A 232 -16.80 14.65 6.89
CA ARG A 232 -15.86 14.58 5.76
C ARG A 232 -16.52 15.04 4.46
N ASN A 233 -17.82 14.78 4.28
CA ASN A 233 -18.61 15.26 3.16
C ASN A 233 -18.69 16.78 3.14
N LEU A 234 -18.97 17.38 4.29
CA LEU A 234 -19.00 18.84 4.42
C LEU A 234 -17.64 19.47 4.10
N VAL A 235 -16.53 18.86 4.55
CA VAL A 235 -15.17 19.30 4.23
C VAL A 235 -14.88 19.15 2.73
N LEU A 236 -15.25 18.03 2.11
CA LEU A 236 -15.06 17.82 0.66
C LEU A 236 -15.89 18.81 -0.18
N GLN A 237 -17.11 19.09 0.22
CA GLN A 237 -17.93 20.12 -0.44
C GLN A 237 -17.30 21.51 -0.30
N ARG A 238 -16.76 21.85 0.87
CA ARG A 238 -16.03 23.10 1.09
C ARG A 238 -14.78 23.19 0.21
N ILE A 239 -13.99 22.09 0.11
CA ILE A 239 -12.81 22.03 -0.76
C ILE A 239 -13.19 22.20 -2.24
N LYS A 240 -14.26 21.54 -2.70
CA LYS A 240 -14.78 21.71 -4.08
C LYS A 240 -15.18 23.15 -4.34
N LYS A 241 -15.87 23.81 -3.40
CA LYS A 241 -16.28 25.21 -3.51
C LYS A 241 -15.07 26.14 -3.55
N VAL A 242 -14.05 25.91 -2.70
CA VAL A 242 -12.80 26.70 -2.71
C VAL A 242 -12.05 26.52 -4.03
N LYS A 243 -11.95 25.32 -4.57
CA LYS A 243 -11.32 25.07 -5.87
C LYS A 243 -12.05 25.80 -7.01
N MET A 244 -13.37 25.76 -7.00
CA MET A 244 -14.18 26.50 -8.00
C MET A 244 -13.97 28.01 -7.91
N LEU A 245 -13.99 28.58 -6.69
CA LEU A 245 -13.73 30.01 -6.46
C LEU A 245 -12.31 30.40 -6.89
N SER A 246 -11.30 29.59 -6.58
CA SER A 246 -9.92 29.82 -7.04
C SER A 246 -9.82 29.85 -8.55
N GLN A 247 -10.53 28.96 -9.25
CA GLN A 247 -10.56 28.94 -10.72
C GLN A 247 -11.20 30.22 -11.29
N ILE A 248 -12.28 30.70 -10.68
CA ILE A 248 -12.94 31.97 -11.10
C ILE A 248 -11.98 33.15 -10.90
N ILE A 249 -11.33 33.24 -9.74
CA ILE A 249 -10.36 34.30 -9.45
C ILE A 249 -9.19 34.30 -10.46
N MET A 250 -8.64 33.11 -10.76
CA MET A 250 -7.56 32.98 -11.75
C MET A 250 -8.01 33.42 -13.15
N ASN A 251 -9.23 33.09 -13.55
CA ASN A 251 -9.78 33.50 -14.84
C ASN A 251 -10.00 35.04 -14.92
N GLU A 252 -10.51 35.65 -13.84
CA GLU A 252 -10.68 37.10 -13.76
C GLU A 252 -9.33 37.84 -13.75
N GLN A 253 -8.34 37.35 -13.03
CA GLN A 253 -6.99 37.90 -13.02
C GLN A 253 -6.35 37.85 -14.42
N SER A 254 -6.54 36.73 -15.14
CA SER A 254 -6.05 36.58 -16.50
C SER A 254 -6.73 37.58 -17.48
N SER A 255 -8.03 37.83 -17.29
CA SER A 255 -8.80 38.79 -18.07
C SER A 255 -8.35 40.23 -17.80
N LEU A 256 -8.10 40.58 -16.53
CA LEU A 256 -7.59 41.89 -16.13
C LEU A 256 -6.17 42.14 -16.63
N GLN A 257 -5.32 41.12 -16.72
CA GLN A 257 -3.98 41.26 -17.30
C GLN A 257 -4.02 41.51 -18.82
N LYS A 258 -4.97 40.93 -19.53
CA LYS A 258 -5.16 41.20 -20.98
C LYS A 258 -5.61 42.62 -21.24
N VAL A 259 -6.54 43.15 -20.44
CA VAL A 259 -7.05 44.54 -20.56
C VAL A 259 -5.98 45.58 -20.21
N LYS A 260 -4.96 45.26 -19.43
CA LYS A 260 -3.85 46.17 -19.10
C LYS A 260 -2.74 46.20 -20.16
N GLN A 261 -2.78 45.30 -21.14
CA GLN A 261 -1.81 45.20 -22.25
C GLN A 261 -2.32 45.76 -23.55
N GLU A 262 -3.62 46.14 -23.63
CA GLU A 262 -4.25 46.96 -24.65
C GLU A 262 -4.25 48.45 -24.23
#